data_15260bdcb3ee2a506a6f7141f79a92dd
#
_entry.id   15260bdcb3ee2a506a6f7141f79a92dd
#
_cell.length_a   1.000
_cell.length_b   1.000
_cell.length_c   1.000
_cell.angle_alpha   90.00
_cell.angle_beta   90.00
_cell.angle_gamma   90.00
#
_symmetry.space_group_name_H-M   'P 1'
#
loop_
_entity.id
_entity.type
_entity.pdbx_description
1 polymer ?
#
loop_
_entity_poly.entity_id
_entity_poly.type
_entity_poly.pdbx_seq_one_letter_code
_entity_poly.pdbx_strand_id
1 'polypeptide(L)'
;MSQPLPKLTARQEEILNLVHASIEEFGAPPTRSEIAQKLGFASANAAEEHLKALAKKGYLELSPGTSRGIRIADTVRDSIRQLQLPSQLLAQLTLPLIGRVAAGSPILALEHIEQQIPVDPSLFKQGADFLLRVKGLSMRDAGILDGDYLAVKKTSEAHNGDIIVARLEDEVTVKRWMKIKTSSGPQIHLLPENPDFEPIIVDQHQMDFSIEGKAVGLIRANGL
;
A
#
# COMPACT_ATOMS: atom_id res chain seq x y z
N MET A 1 13.95 -0.02 35.28
CA MET A 1 12.56 -0.40 35.01
C MET A 1 11.74 0.87 34.93
N SER A 2 11.41 1.33 33.72
CA SER A 2 10.62 2.57 33.56
C SER A 2 9.17 2.29 33.96
N GLN A 3 8.61 3.12 34.83
CA GLN A 3 7.20 3.02 35.20
C GLN A 3 6.32 3.29 33.96
N PRO A 4 5.19 2.57 33.77
CA PRO A 4 4.30 2.84 32.67
C PRO A 4 3.72 4.26 32.77
N LEU A 5 3.72 4.98 31.66
CA LEU A 5 3.19 6.33 31.59
C LEU A 5 1.67 6.35 31.87
N PRO A 6 1.14 7.41 32.53
CA PRO A 6 -0.27 7.53 32.82
C PRO A 6 -1.13 7.56 31.55
N LYS A 7 -2.29 6.89 31.57
CA LYS A 7 -3.22 6.82 30.44
C LYS A 7 -3.65 8.22 29.96
N LEU A 8 -3.64 8.42 28.64
CA LEU A 8 -4.11 9.64 28.00
C LEU A 8 -5.65 9.65 27.87
N THR A 9 -6.23 10.84 27.83
CA THR A 9 -7.60 11.04 27.35
C THR A 9 -7.59 11.12 25.83
N ALA A 10 -8.73 10.84 25.17
CA ALA A 10 -8.84 10.93 23.71
C ALA A 10 -8.31 12.27 23.16
N ARG A 11 -8.63 13.37 23.86
CA ARG A 11 -8.18 14.72 23.47
C ARG A 11 -6.66 14.92 23.62
N GLN A 12 -6.06 14.30 24.60
CA GLN A 12 -4.61 14.33 24.79
C GLN A 12 -3.89 13.48 23.73
N GLU A 13 -4.48 12.37 23.32
CA GLU A 13 -3.97 11.55 22.21
C GLU A 13 -4.01 12.29 20.88
N GLU A 14 -5.12 13.00 20.57
CA GLU A 14 -5.23 13.85 19.38
C GLU A 14 -4.13 14.92 19.32
N ILE A 15 -3.86 15.59 20.46
CA ILE A 15 -2.81 16.63 20.52
C ILE A 15 -1.42 16.00 20.34
N LEU A 16 -1.14 14.88 20.99
CA LEU A 16 0.16 14.20 20.88
C LEU A 16 0.41 13.73 19.44
N ASN A 17 -0.60 13.16 18.79
CA ASN A 17 -0.54 12.72 17.40
C ASN A 17 -0.32 13.91 16.44
N LEU A 18 -1.00 15.04 16.67
CA LEU A 18 -0.81 16.24 15.87
C LEU A 18 0.60 16.82 16.01
N VAL A 19 1.16 16.83 17.23
CA VAL A 19 2.54 17.27 17.47
C VAL A 19 3.53 16.36 16.77
N HIS A 20 3.34 15.04 16.85
CA HIS A 20 4.18 14.05 16.20
C HIS A 20 4.15 14.19 14.68
N ALA A 21 2.95 14.21 14.09
CA ALA A 21 2.78 14.35 12.65
C ALA A 21 3.41 15.64 12.10
N SER A 22 3.27 16.76 12.83
CA SER A 22 3.87 18.03 12.44
C SER A 22 5.41 18.00 12.46
N ILE A 23 6.01 17.32 13.43
CA ILE A 23 7.46 17.15 13.50
C ILE A 23 7.96 16.27 12.36
N GLU A 24 7.24 15.20 12.01
CA GLU A 24 7.59 14.31 10.91
C GLU A 24 7.47 15.00 9.54
N GLU A 25 6.39 15.74 9.32
CA GLU A 25 6.08 16.36 8.02
C GLU A 25 6.90 17.64 7.76
N PHE A 26 7.06 18.49 8.81
CA PHE A 26 7.66 19.82 8.67
C PHE A 26 8.99 20.01 9.42
N GLY A 27 9.47 18.97 10.11
CA GLY A 27 10.69 19.06 10.94
C GLY A 27 10.56 19.93 12.19
N ALA A 28 9.35 20.43 12.51
CA ALA A 28 9.10 21.33 13.63
C ALA A 28 7.74 21.07 14.28
N PRO A 29 7.61 21.24 15.62
CA PRO A 29 6.33 21.11 16.31
C PRO A 29 5.39 22.26 15.93
N PRO A 30 4.06 22.05 16.03
CA PRO A 30 3.08 23.10 15.82
C PRO A 30 3.12 24.12 16.97
N THR A 31 2.69 25.34 16.68
CA THR A 31 2.45 26.35 17.70
C THR A 31 1.15 26.07 18.46
N ARG A 32 0.99 26.68 19.64
CA ARG A 32 -0.25 26.58 20.43
C ARG A 32 -1.49 27.07 19.68
N SER A 33 -1.33 28.10 18.84
CA SER A 33 -2.40 28.62 17.97
C SER A 33 -2.76 27.66 16.85
N GLU A 34 -1.77 27.03 16.21
CA GLU A 34 -1.99 25.99 15.19
C GLU A 34 -2.71 24.75 15.78
N ILE A 35 -2.34 24.34 17.00
CA ILE A 35 -3.03 23.27 17.71
C ILE A 35 -4.49 23.67 17.99
N ALA A 36 -4.70 24.87 18.50
CA ALA A 36 -6.05 25.37 18.81
C ALA A 36 -6.92 25.41 17.54
N GLN A 37 -6.39 25.90 16.44
CA GLN A 37 -7.10 25.98 15.17
C GLN A 37 -7.42 24.60 14.59
N LYS A 38 -6.43 23.71 14.50
CA LYS A 38 -6.60 22.36 13.91
C LYS A 38 -7.55 21.47 14.71
N LEU A 39 -7.53 21.60 16.03
CA LEU A 39 -8.35 20.78 16.92
C LEU A 39 -9.64 21.48 17.43
N GLY A 40 -9.94 22.70 16.94
CA GLY A 40 -11.18 23.40 17.29
C GLY A 40 -11.25 23.86 18.75
N PHE A 41 -10.13 24.24 19.36
CA PHE A 41 -10.16 24.85 20.70
C PHE A 41 -10.58 26.33 20.62
N ALA A 42 -11.29 26.79 21.65
CA ALA A 42 -11.74 28.17 21.71
C ALA A 42 -10.58 29.21 21.80
N SER A 43 -9.40 28.81 22.26
CA SER A 43 -8.22 29.66 22.36
C SER A 43 -6.93 28.86 22.43
N ALA A 44 -5.77 29.51 22.17
CA ALA A 44 -4.46 28.96 22.39
C ALA A 44 -4.21 28.58 23.86
N ASN A 45 -4.81 29.27 24.80
CA ASN A 45 -4.73 28.96 26.24
C ASN A 45 -5.41 27.63 26.59
N ALA A 46 -6.51 27.28 25.92
CA ALA A 46 -7.16 25.97 26.09
C ALA A 46 -6.26 24.84 25.61
N ALA A 47 -5.55 25.02 24.50
CA ALA A 47 -4.55 24.07 24.02
C ALA A 47 -3.36 23.95 25.00
N GLU A 48 -2.92 25.09 25.60
CA GLU A 48 -1.80 25.13 26.53
C GLU A 48 -2.09 24.27 27.80
N GLU A 49 -3.32 24.29 28.33
CA GLU A 49 -3.66 23.45 29.49
C GLU A 49 -3.54 21.95 29.20
N HIS A 50 -3.93 21.52 28.02
CA HIS A 50 -3.73 20.13 27.60
C HIS A 50 -2.25 19.79 27.38
N LEU A 51 -1.47 20.72 26.83
CA LEU A 51 -0.02 20.57 26.67
C LEU A 51 0.70 20.44 28.01
N LYS A 52 0.33 21.28 29.01
CA LYS A 52 0.83 21.18 30.39
C LYS A 52 0.47 19.83 31.02
N ALA A 53 -0.75 19.36 30.82
CA ALA A 53 -1.18 18.05 31.33
C ALA A 53 -0.38 16.89 30.67
N LEU A 54 -0.09 16.97 29.37
CA LEU A 54 0.77 16.02 28.66
C LEU A 54 2.21 16.07 29.17
N ALA A 55 2.74 17.26 29.44
CA ALA A 55 4.07 17.42 30.02
C ALA A 55 4.13 16.84 31.45
N LYS A 56 3.13 17.10 32.28
CA LYS A 56 3.02 16.52 33.64
C LYS A 56 2.96 14.99 33.62
N LYS A 57 2.36 14.40 32.59
CA LYS A 57 2.28 12.95 32.38
C LYS A 57 3.57 12.37 31.78
N GLY A 58 4.55 13.20 31.40
CA GLY A 58 5.83 12.78 30.84
C GLY A 58 5.81 12.48 29.34
N TYR A 59 4.77 12.92 28.61
CA TYR A 59 4.67 12.73 27.16
C TYR A 59 5.33 13.83 26.34
N LEU A 60 5.36 15.05 26.87
CA LEU A 60 5.97 16.22 26.22
C LEU A 60 6.93 16.95 27.16
N GLU A 61 7.85 17.68 26.58
CA GLU A 61 8.67 18.70 27.23
C GLU A 61 8.28 20.07 26.66
N LEU A 62 8.03 21.05 27.54
CA LEU A 62 7.66 22.39 27.15
C LEU A 62 8.78 23.38 27.50
N SER A 63 9.27 24.09 26.48
CA SER A 63 10.26 25.17 26.69
C SER A 63 9.54 26.51 26.86
N PRO A 64 9.72 27.20 27.99
CA PRO A 64 9.10 28.51 28.22
C PRO A 64 9.62 29.55 27.21
N GLY A 65 8.75 30.48 26.82
CA GLY A 65 9.12 31.64 26.01
C GLY A 65 9.34 31.40 24.53
N THR A 66 9.11 30.17 24.04
CA THR A 66 9.24 29.84 22.60
C THR A 66 7.89 29.40 22.01
N SER A 67 7.55 29.94 20.84
CA SER A 67 6.29 29.63 20.14
C SER A 67 6.20 28.18 19.69
N ARG A 68 7.35 27.54 19.37
CA ARG A 68 7.52 26.13 18.97
C ARG A 68 8.27 25.29 20.01
N GLY A 69 8.21 25.69 21.28
CA GLY A 69 8.91 25.02 22.39
C GLY A 69 8.23 23.75 22.89
N ILE A 70 7.73 22.91 21.99
CA ILE A 70 7.12 21.62 22.30
C ILE A 70 8.04 20.52 21.79
N ARG A 71 8.46 19.59 22.66
CA ARG A 71 9.25 18.41 22.30
C ARG A 71 8.55 17.17 22.82
N ILE A 72 8.60 16.10 22.08
CA ILE A 72 8.17 14.78 22.54
C ILE A 72 9.27 14.25 23.45
N ALA A 73 8.89 13.82 24.67
CA ALA A 73 9.84 13.24 25.62
C ALA A 73 10.53 12.02 25.04
N ASP A 74 11.84 11.85 25.28
CA ASP A 74 12.63 10.76 24.68
C ASP A 74 12.08 9.38 25.01
N THR A 75 11.56 9.17 26.23
CA THR A 75 10.90 7.94 26.67
C THR A 75 9.66 7.60 25.83
N VAL A 76 8.95 8.62 25.38
CA VAL A 76 7.76 8.49 24.51
C VAL A 76 8.16 8.31 23.06
N ARG A 77 9.21 9.01 22.62
CA ARG A 77 9.76 8.89 21.27
C ARG A 77 10.20 7.46 20.98
N ASP A 78 10.89 6.82 21.93
CA ASP A 78 11.28 5.41 21.81
C ASP A 78 10.08 4.47 21.83
N SER A 79 9.07 4.75 22.67
CA SER A 79 7.83 3.97 22.72
C SER A 79 6.99 4.14 21.45
N ILE A 80 6.87 5.37 20.92
CA ILE A 80 6.18 5.63 19.64
C ILE A 80 6.94 4.97 18.50
N ARG A 81 8.27 5.03 18.49
CA ARG A 81 9.12 4.33 17.52
C ARG A 81 8.96 2.81 17.59
N GLN A 82 8.84 2.23 18.79
CA GLN A 82 8.54 0.82 19.00
C GLN A 82 7.09 0.46 18.62
N LEU A 83 6.11 1.37 18.79
CA LEU A 83 4.71 1.17 18.39
C LEU A 83 4.49 1.44 16.90
N GLN A 84 5.30 2.30 16.27
CA GLN A 84 5.26 2.53 14.81
C GLN A 84 6.01 1.45 14.03
N LEU A 85 7.01 0.78 14.63
CA LEU A 85 7.65 -0.39 14.03
C LEU A 85 6.65 -1.50 13.64
N PRO A 86 5.65 -1.87 14.46
CA PRO A 86 4.63 -2.81 14.01
C PRO A 86 3.77 -2.32 12.84
N SER A 87 3.41 -1.03 12.81
CA SER A 87 2.57 -0.48 11.73
C SER A 87 3.33 -0.32 10.42
N GLN A 88 4.59 0.13 10.45
CA GLN A 88 5.44 0.21 9.25
C GLN A 88 5.91 -1.18 8.80
N LEU A 89 6.24 -2.07 9.74
CA LEU A 89 6.51 -3.48 9.43
C LEU A 89 5.25 -4.17 8.90
N LEU A 90 4.08 -3.93 9.47
CA LEU A 90 2.81 -4.44 8.96
C LEU A 90 2.47 -3.85 7.58
N ALA A 91 2.73 -2.57 7.34
CA ALA A 91 2.58 -1.95 6.02
C ALA A 91 3.60 -2.51 5.00
N GLN A 92 4.81 -2.88 5.45
CA GLN A 92 5.81 -3.58 4.63
C GLN A 92 5.51 -5.07 4.44
N LEU A 93 4.67 -5.66 5.31
CA LEU A 93 4.26 -7.06 5.28
C LEU A 93 2.85 -7.25 4.73
N THR A 94 2.28 -6.26 4.06
CA THR A 94 0.98 -6.37 3.41
C THR A 94 1.07 -6.06 1.94
N LEU A 95 0.28 -6.79 1.14
CA LEU A 95 0.08 -6.50 -0.27
C LEU A 95 -1.38 -6.11 -0.51
N PRO A 96 -1.63 -5.06 -1.30
CA PRO A 96 -2.99 -4.72 -1.71
C PRO A 96 -3.55 -5.83 -2.60
N LEU A 97 -4.73 -6.34 -2.28
CA LEU A 97 -5.49 -7.23 -3.13
C LEU A 97 -6.34 -6.40 -4.07
N ILE A 98 -6.06 -6.55 -5.36
CA ILE A 98 -6.81 -5.92 -6.45
C ILE A 98 -7.93 -6.87 -6.89
N GLY A 99 -9.15 -6.36 -6.89
CA GLY A 99 -10.32 -7.09 -7.31
C GLY A 99 -10.75 -6.73 -8.73
N ARG A 100 -11.79 -5.90 -8.84
CA ARG A 100 -12.25 -5.37 -10.13
C ARG A 100 -11.45 -4.13 -10.48
N VAL A 101 -11.00 -4.05 -11.73
CA VAL A 101 -10.29 -2.88 -12.25
C VAL A 101 -11.28 -2.09 -13.10
N ALA A 102 -11.47 -0.81 -12.79
CA ALA A 102 -12.29 0.09 -13.59
C ALA A 102 -11.54 0.55 -14.84
N ALA A 103 -12.30 0.83 -15.89
CA ALA A 103 -11.80 1.37 -17.15
C ALA A 103 -11.02 2.69 -16.92
N GLY A 104 -9.89 2.85 -17.60
CA GLY A 104 -9.13 4.09 -17.61
C GLY A 104 -8.34 4.41 -16.32
N SER A 105 -8.53 3.67 -15.23
CA SER A 105 -7.82 3.90 -13.97
C SER A 105 -6.58 3.02 -13.83
N PRO A 106 -5.47 3.50 -13.20
CA PRO A 106 -4.31 2.67 -12.89
C PRO A 106 -4.70 1.46 -12.02
N ILE A 107 -4.05 0.31 -12.24
CA ILE A 107 -4.39 -0.93 -11.51
C ILE A 107 -4.29 -0.78 -9.97
N LEU A 108 -3.36 0.04 -9.48
CA LEU A 108 -3.18 0.33 -8.06
C LEU A 108 -3.99 1.53 -7.57
N ALA A 109 -5.01 1.98 -8.29
CA ALA A 109 -5.93 3.00 -7.77
C ALA A 109 -6.65 2.48 -6.52
N LEU A 110 -6.88 3.37 -5.54
CA LEU A 110 -7.48 3.01 -4.25
C LEU A 110 -8.85 2.33 -4.41
N GLU A 111 -9.61 2.70 -5.43
CA GLU A 111 -10.92 2.14 -5.77
C GLU A 111 -10.88 0.65 -6.19
N HIS A 112 -9.71 0.15 -6.61
CA HIS A 112 -9.51 -1.25 -6.99
C HIS A 112 -9.04 -2.13 -5.84
N ILE A 113 -8.62 -1.54 -4.72
CA ILE A 113 -8.11 -2.28 -3.56
C ILE A 113 -9.29 -2.80 -2.73
N GLU A 114 -9.51 -4.11 -2.76
CA GLU A 114 -10.53 -4.76 -1.94
C GLU A 114 -10.12 -4.82 -0.48
N GLN A 115 -8.86 -5.15 -0.22
CA GLN A 115 -8.30 -5.28 1.14
C GLN A 115 -6.77 -5.30 1.11
N GLN A 116 -6.14 -5.14 2.28
CA GLN A 116 -4.72 -5.39 2.48
C GLN A 116 -4.53 -6.81 3.03
N ILE A 117 -3.74 -7.63 2.35
CA ILE A 117 -3.44 -9.00 2.78
C ILE A 117 -2.09 -9.02 3.48
N PRO A 118 -2.01 -9.48 4.74
CA PRO A 118 -0.72 -9.65 5.41
C PRO A 118 0.04 -10.82 4.76
N VAL A 119 1.02 -10.46 3.94
CA VAL A 119 1.92 -11.38 3.24
C VAL A 119 3.29 -10.76 3.22
N ASP A 120 4.31 -11.51 3.64
CA ASP A 120 5.69 -11.05 3.52
C ASP A 120 6.10 -11.04 2.03
N PRO A 121 6.34 -9.85 1.43
CA PRO A 121 6.75 -9.76 0.04
C PRO A 121 8.06 -10.50 -0.27
N SER A 122 8.90 -10.75 0.73
CA SER A 122 10.16 -11.51 0.59
C SER A 122 9.95 -12.99 0.27
N LEU A 123 8.74 -13.54 0.46
CA LEU A 123 8.37 -14.87 0.01
C LEU A 123 8.50 -15.03 -1.52
N PHE A 124 8.39 -13.91 -2.24
CA PHE A 124 8.54 -13.89 -3.69
C PHE A 124 9.94 -13.39 -4.05
N LYS A 125 10.77 -14.23 -4.69
CA LYS A 125 12.19 -13.93 -5.01
C LYS A 125 12.41 -12.58 -5.71
N GLN A 126 11.44 -12.14 -6.50
CA GLN A 126 11.51 -10.86 -7.23
C GLN A 126 10.74 -9.73 -6.50
N GLY A 127 10.23 -10.00 -5.30
CA GLY A 127 9.28 -9.15 -4.60
C GLY A 127 7.92 -9.15 -5.31
N ALA A 128 6.88 -8.69 -4.60
CA ALA A 128 5.56 -8.44 -5.17
C ALA A 128 5.10 -7.04 -4.77
N ASP A 129 4.37 -6.37 -5.64
CA ASP A 129 3.84 -5.03 -5.37
C ASP A 129 2.32 -5.07 -5.07
N PHE A 130 1.62 -6.10 -5.58
CA PHE A 130 0.20 -6.33 -5.31
C PHE A 130 -0.22 -7.79 -5.53
N LEU A 131 -1.39 -8.14 -5.05
CA LEU A 131 -2.09 -9.38 -5.34
C LEU A 131 -3.25 -9.08 -6.28
N LEU A 132 -3.44 -9.94 -7.29
CA LEU A 132 -4.60 -9.88 -8.18
C LEU A 132 -5.48 -11.11 -7.94
N ARG A 133 -6.78 -10.89 -7.70
CA ARG A 133 -7.74 -12.00 -7.64
C ARG A 133 -7.98 -12.56 -9.04
N VAL A 134 -7.58 -13.81 -9.24
CA VAL A 134 -7.78 -14.52 -10.51
C VAL A 134 -9.25 -14.83 -10.71
N LYS A 135 -9.72 -14.62 -11.94
CA LYS A 135 -11.08 -14.99 -12.40
C LYS A 135 -10.99 -15.85 -13.64
N GLY A 136 -11.76 -16.93 -13.63
CA GLY A 136 -11.84 -17.87 -14.73
C GLY A 136 -10.70 -18.88 -14.77
N LEU A 137 -10.70 -19.69 -15.83
CA LEU A 137 -9.88 -20.91 -15.94
C LEU A 137 -8.86 -20.84 -17.08
N SER A 138 -8.64 -19.67 -17.69
CA SER A 138 -7.75 -19.56 -18.85
C SER A 138 -6.28 -19.89 -18.58
N MET A 139 -5.87 -19.98 -17.32
CA MET A 139 -4.50 -20.28 -16.89
C MET A 139 -4.42 -21.57 -16.03
N ARG A 140 -5.45 -22.43 -16.12
CA ARG A 140 -5.60 -23.65 -15.31
C ARG A 140 -4.39 -24.59 -15.42
N ASP A 141 -3.89 -24.80 -16.60
CA ASP A 141 -2.82 -25.79 -16.85
C ASP A 141 -1.43 -25.26 -16.43
N ALA A 142 -1.33 -23.93 -16.15
CA ALA A 142 -0.21 -23.33 -15.44
C ALA A 142 -0.36 -23.39 -13.90
N GLY A 143 -1.41 -24.06 -13.40
CA GLY A 143 -1.68 -24.17 -11.97
C GLY A 143 -2.35 -22.96 -11.34
N ILE A 144 -2.80 -21.98 -12.14
CA ILE A 144 -3.49 -20.77 -11.70
C ILE A 144 -4.99 -20.98 -11.88
N LEU A 145 -5.71 -21.03 -10.76
CA LEU A 145 -7.13 -21.37 -10.72
C LEU A 145 -8.00 -20.17 -10.36
N ASP A 146 -9.30 -20.28 -10.64
CA ASP A 146 -10.27 -19.29 -10.21
C ASP A 146 -10.27 -19.10 -8.70
N GLY A 147 -10.28 -17.83 -8.25
CA GLY A 147 -10.21 -17.48 -6.84
C GLY A 147 -8.80 -17.39 -6.24
N ASP A 148 -7.76 -17.83 -6.95
CA ASP A 148 -6.37 -17.67 -6.50
C ASP A 148 -5.96 -16.19 -6.40
N TYR A 149 -4.97 -15.90 -5.57
CA TYR A 149 -4.32 -14.59 -5.49
C TYR A 149 -2.96 -14.66 -6.19
N LEU A 150 -2.87 -14.04 -7.36
CA LEU A 150 -1.64 -13.95 -8.12
C LEU A 150 -0.77 -12.82 -7.57
N ALA A 151 0.43 -13.15 -7.09
CA ALA A 151 1.40 -12.15 -6.66
C ALA A 151 2.08 -11.55 -7.88
N VAL A 152 2.03 -10.23 -8.01
CA VAL A 152 2.43 -9.49 -9.19
C VAL A 152 3.49 -8.46 -8.86
N LYS A 153 4.57 -8.45 -9.63
CA LYS A 153 5.57 -7.39 -9.68
C LYS A 153 5.19 -6.39 -10.75
N LYS A 154 4.98 -5.13 -10.37
CA LYS A 154 4.67 -4.06 -11.31
C LYS A 154 5.82 -3.84 -12.29
N THR A 155 5.55 -3.96 -13.57
CA THR A 155 6.51 -3.71 -14.65
C THR A 155 5.73 -3.53 -15.96
N SER A 156 6.30 -2.75 -16.89
CA SER A 156 5.82 -2.63 -18.26
C SER A 156 6.58 -3.53 -19.23
N GLU A 157 7.55 -4.34 -18.75
CA GLU A 157 8.41 -5.18 -19.56
C GLU A 157 8.13 -6.67 -19.31
N ALA A 158 8.16 -7.47 -20.37
CA ALA A 158 8.02 -8.92 -20.28
C ALA A 158 8.92 -9.63 -21.30
N HIS A 159 9.35 -10.84 -20.96
CA HIS A 159 10.11 -11.74 -21.80
C HIS A 159 9.22 -12.92 -22.22
N ASN A 160 9.57 -13.54 -23.38
CA ASN A 160 8.85 -14.72 -23.84
C ASN A 160 8.79 -15.80 -22.76
N GLY A 161 7.58 -16.27 -22.45
CA GLY A 161 7.32 -17.25 -21.42
C GLY A 161 6.89 -16.66 -20.08
N ASP A 162 7.05 -15.37 -19.84
CA ASP A 162 6.54 -14.75 -18.61
C ASP A 162 5.00 -14.83 -18.56
N ILE A 163 4.45 -15.07 -17.38
CA ILE A 163 3.01 -14.89 -17.12
C ILE A 163 2.83 -13.45 -16.69
N ILE A 164 1.99 -12.72 -17.41
CA ILE A 164 1.76 -11.29 -17.19
C ILE A 164 0.30 -10.98 -16.82
N VAL A 165 0.14 -9.88 -16.14
CA VAL A 165 -1.14 -9.17 -16.04
C VAL A 165 -1.15 -8.12 -17.12
N ALA A 166 -2.04 -8.26 -18.08
CA ALA A 166 -2.19 -7.36 -19.22
C ALA A 166 -3.54 -6.64 -19.12
N ARG A 167 -3.55 -5.38 -19.52
CA ARG A 167 -4.77 -4.63 -19.81
C ARG A 167 -5.00 -4.61 -21.31
N LEU A 168 -6.21 -4.92 -21.70
CA LEU A 168 -6.73 -4.82 -23.06
C LEU A 168 -7.98 -3.96 -22.99
N GLU A 169 -7.94 -2.77 -23.57
CA GLU A 169 -8.99 -1.77 -23.41
C GLU A 169 -9.30 -1.57 -21.90
N ASP A 170 -10.51 -1.91 -21.49
CA ASP A 170 -11.00 -1.77 -20.13
C ASP A 170 -10.88 -3.06 -19.28
N GLU A 171 -10.36 -4.14 -19.87
CA GLU A 171 -10.29 -5.43 -19.20
C GLU A 171 -8.86 -5.83 -18.81
N VAL A 172 -8.74 -6.42 -17.63
CA VAL A 172 -7.47 -6.99 -17.13
C VAL A 172 -7.53 -8.51 -17.27
N THR A 173 -6.48 -9.07 -17.86
CA THR A 173 -6.36 -10.51 -18.07
C THR A 173 -4.97 -11.03 -17.66
N VAL A 174 -4.92 -12.32 -17.32
CA VAL A 174 -3.66 -13.05 -17.03
C VAL A 174 -3.41 -14.02 -18.16
N LYS A 175 -2.25 -13.90 -18.80
CA LYS A 175 -1.84 -14.74 -19.95
C LYS A 175 -0.34 -14.95 -19.95
N ARG A 176 0.11 -15.96 -20.72
CA ARG A 176 1.53 -16.11 -21.05
C ARG A 176 1.88 -15.18 -22.18
N TRP A 177 2.90 -14.39 -21.98
CA TRP A 177 3.46 -13.48 -22.96
C TRP A 177 4.31 -14.20 -23.97
N MET A 178 4.06 -13.95 -25.27
CA MET A 178 4.89 -14.43 -26.35
C MET A 178 5.01 -13.35 -27.45
N LYS A 179 6.23 -12.96 -27.76
CA LYS A 179 6.53 -12.08 -28.90
C LYS A 179 7.10 -12.91 -30.04
N ILE A 180 6.39 -12.98 -31.15
CA ILE A 180 6.70 -13.82 -32.32
C ILE A 180 7.14 -12.90 -33.47
N LYS A 181 8.20 -13.29 -34.18
CA LYS A 181 8.59 -12.62 -35.41
C LYS A 181 7.78 -13.19 -36.56
N THR A 182 7.03 -12.35 -37.25
CA THR A 182 6.29 -12.71 -38.46
C THR A 182 6.86 -11.98 -39.69
N SER A 183 6.41 -12.35 -40.88
CA SER A 183 6.80 -11.66 -42.12
C SER A 183 6.36 -10.19 -42.16
N SER A 184 5.31 -9.83 -41.43
CA SER A 184 4.76 -8.47 -41.29
C SER A 184 5.34 -7.67 -40.10
N GLY A 185 6.30 -8.27 -39.34
CA GLY A 185 6.89 -7.65 -38.16
C GLY A 185 6.67 -8.44 -36.86
N PRO A 186 7.14 -7.92 -35.72
CA PRO A 186 6.95 -8.58 -34.45
C PRO A 186 5.46 -8.49 -34.02
N GLN A 187 4.89 -9.61 -33.58
CA GLN A 187 3.52 -9.73 -33.14
C GLN A 187 3.48 -10.23 -31.69
N ILE A 188 2.58 -9.66 -30.88
CA ILE A 188 2.38 -10.02 -29.49
C ILE A 188 1.21 -10.98 -29.40
N HIS A 189 1.46 -12.12 -28.77
CA HIS A 189 0.45 -13.13 -28.47
C HIS A 189 0.33 -13.29 -26.97
N LEU A 190 -0.88 -13.22 -26.46
CA LEU A 190 -1.24 -13.52 -25.07
C LEU A 190 -1.88 -14.91 -25.06
N LEU A 191 -1.07 -15.89 -24.66
CA LEU A 191 -1.46 -17.29 -24.71
C LEU A 191 -2.15 -17.72 -23.42
N PRO A 192 -3.33 -18.36 -23.51
CA PRO A 192 -3.92 -19.06 -22.37
C PRO A 192 -3.11 -20.34 -22.06
N GLU A 193 -3.22 -20.80 -20.85
CA GLU A 193 -2.77 -22.12 -20.40
C GLU A 193 -3.99 -23.00 -20.12
N ASN A 194 -4.85 -23.10 -21.11
CA ASN A 194 -6.05 -23.94 -21.14
C ASN A 194 -6.53 -24.03 -22.58
N PRO A 195 -6.63 -25.25 -23.17
CA PRO A 195 -7.02 -25.45 -24.56
C PRO A 195 -8.47 -25.02 -24.89
N ASP A 196 -9.30 -24.80 -23.87
CA ASP A 196 -10.68 -24.31 -24.05
C ASP A 196 -10.72 -22.80 -24.37
N PHE A 197 -9.59 -22.11 -24.41
CA PHE A 197 -9.49 -20.67 -24.66
C PHE A 197 -8.55 -20.39 -25.83
N GLU A 198 -8.92 -19.41 -26.65
CA GLU A 198 -8.11 -19.00 -27.79
C GLU A 198 -7.04 -17.97 -27.41
N PRO A 199 -5.87 -17.99 -28.08
CA PRO A 199 -4.86 -16.94 -27.94
C PRO A 199 -5.41 -15.57 -28.36
N ILE A 200 -5.02 -14.52 -27.62
CA ILE A 200 -5.30 -13.13 -28.01
C ILE A 200 -4.09 -12.57 -28.76
N ILE A 201 -4.29 -12.17 -29.99
CA ILE A 201 -3.29 -11.51 -30.82
C ILE A 201 -3.47 -10.00 -30.64
N VAL A 202 -2.45 -9.34 -30.09
CA VAL A 202 -2.52 -7.90 -29.79
C VAL A 202 -2.16 -7.12 -31.05
N ASP A 203 -3.12 -6.38 -31.58
CA ASP A 203 -2.88 -5.35 -32.59
C ASP A 203 -2.64 -4.00 -31.91
N GLN A 204 -1.36 -3.64 -31.78
CA GLN A 204 -0.95 -2.40 -31.11
C GLN A 204 -1.43 -1.11 -31.81
N HIS A 205 -1.97 -1.20 -33.04
CA HIS A 205 -2.53 -0.06 -33.78
C HIS A 205 -4.02 0.11 -33.56
N GLN A 206 -4.70 -0.95 -33.11
CA GLN A 206 -6.16 -0.99 -32.98
C GLN A 206 -6.63 -1.21 -31.54
N MET A 207 -5.75 -1.70 -30.65
CA MET A 207 -6.08 -2.05 -29.27
C MET A 207 -5.27 -1.22 -28.30
N ASP A 208 -5.93 -0.63 -27.30
CA ASP A 208 -5.24 -0.08 -26.12
C ASP A 208 -4.73 -1.25 -25.26
N PHE A 209 -3.41 -1.38 -25.25
CA PHE A 209 -2.72 -2.49 -24.59
C PHE A 209 -1.63 -2.00 -23.67
N SER A 210 -1.61 -2.50 -22.45
CA SER A 210 -0.51 -2.28 -21.50
C SER A 210 -0.19 -3.51 -20.67
N ILE A 211 1.08 -3.64 -20.26
CA ILE A 211 1.50 -4.62 -19.26
C ILE A 211 1.43 -3.95 -17.90
N GLU A 212 0.59 -4.47 -17.02
CA GLU A 212 0.42 -3.97 -15.65
C GLU A 212 1.43 -4.60 -14.67
N GLY A 213 1.93 -5.80 -15.00
CA GLY A 213 2.92 -6.47 -14.20
C GLY A 213 3.18 -7.91 -14.61
N LYS A 214 4.17 -8.52 -13.93
CA LYS A 214 4.57 -9.91 -14.11
C LYS A 214 4.20 -10.73 -12.87
N ALA A 215 3.65 -11.93 -13.08
CA ALA A 215 3.39 -12.89 -12.02
C ALA A 215 4.72 -13.40 -11.43
N VAL A 216 4.84 -13.33 -10.10
CA VAL A 216 6.04 -13.75 -9.34
C VAL A 216 5.74 -14.82 -8.32
N GLY A 217 4.47 -15.15 -8.10
CA GLY A 217 4.03 -16.18 -7.18
C GLY A 217 2.51 -16.31 -7.14
N LEU A 218 2.04 -17.24 -6.33
CA LEU A 218 0.63 -17.58 -6.18
C LEU A 218 0.33 -17.88 -4.72
N ILE A 219 -0.83 -17.41 -4.25
CA ILE A 219 -1.39 -17.77 -2.95
C ILE A 219 -2.77 -18.38 -3.18
N ARG A 220 -2.98 -19.59 -2.66
CA ARG A 220 -4.28 -20.27 -2.66
C ARG A 220 -4.84 -20.30 -1.26
N ALA A 221 -5.91 -19.55 -1.03
CA ALA A 221 -6.53 -19.46 0.30
C ALA A 221 -7.65 -20.49 0.51
N ASN A 222 -8.25 -20.99 -0.57
CA ASN A 222 -9.33 -21.96 -0.52
C ASN A 222 -8.75 -23.34 -0.83
N GLY A 223 -8.67 -24.17 0.19
CA GLY A 223 -8.18 -25.53 0.26
C GLY A 223 -7.97 -26.34 -1.02
N LEU A 224 -7.34 -27.48 -0.84
CA LEU A 224 -7.16 -28.52 -1.86
C LEU A 224 -8.50 -29.06 -2.35
#